data_47668bc5fbb2b630fc6e589bcb5258b8
#
_entry.id   47668bc5fbb2b630fc6e589bcb5258b8
#
_cell.length_a   1.000
_cell.length_b   1.000
_cell.length_c   1.000
_cell.angle_alpha   90.00
_cell.angle_beta   90.00
_cell.angle_gamma   90.00
#
_symmetry.space_group_name_H-M   'P 1'
#
loop_
_entity.id
_entity.type
_entity.pdbx_description
1 polymer ?
#
loop_
_entity_poly.entity_id
_entity_poly.type
_entity_poly.pdbx_seq_one_letter_code
_entity_poly.pdbx_strand_id
1 'polypeptide(L)'
;MEFDEVDAGSYTVDVEATLNGALSGVGSAEVAVTEGETASCSVLMNRVYTADAAVEYIESLEAGSYKVIVAGAIDDGGIEGIKTALNENNNKPLVSLDLGRTTGLSSIGAAKFQNCTALSAIVLPEGIGSIKESAFVGCTSLASVTIPDTVNEIGQSAFRDCSALKSIEIPNSVTTIASGVFRDCTALSAIVLPEGIDSINESAFEGCTSLASVTIPDTVTAIGQYAFCDCSALKSVVIPNNVTKISAAVFQSCTSLESAVISNTATSIGIDAFNSCTSLKTVVIPVSITSIGDKAFESCGSLETVYYGGTKAEWSGIKFVGSSSNDLSNVTIICSDATITP
;
A
#
# COMPACT_ATOMS: atom_id res chain seq x y z
N MET A 1 -18.38 37.02 -4.41
CA MET A 1 -18.83 36.44 -5.69
C MET A 1 -20.34 36.23 -5.55
N GLU A 2 -21.13 36.82 -6.44
CA GLU A 2 -22.55 36.51 -6.53
C GLU A 2 -22.71 35.54 -7.69
N PHE A 3 -23.46 34.48 -7.48
CA PHE A 3 -23.81 33.51 -8.52
C PHE A 3 -25.24 33.74 -8.92
N ASP A 4 -25.49 33.94 -10.22
CA ASP A 4 -26.84 34.06 -10.79
C ASP A 4 -27.48 32.68 -10.84
N GLU A 5 -28.65 32.51 -10.22
CA GLU A 5 -29.56 31.36 -10.24
C GLU A 5 -28.84 29.99 -10.14
N VAL A 6 -28.61 29.54 -8.93
CA VAL A 6 -28.10 28.18 -8.62
C VAL A 6 -29.26 27.37 -8.06
N ASP A 7 -29.47 26.16 -8.56
CA ASP A 7 -30.46 25.23 -8.01
C ASP A 7 -30.16 24.91 -6.54
N ALA A 8 -31.20 24.55 -5.79
CA ALA A 8 -31.00 24.11 -4.39
C ALA A 8 -30.12 22.85 -4.36
N GLY A 9 -29.09 22.86 -3.52
CA GLY A 9 -28.15 21.74 -3.40
C GLY A 9 -26.92 22.09 -2.56
N SER A 10 -25.98 21.14 -2.52
CA SER A 10 -24.65 21.36 -1.90
C SER A 10 -23.61 21.57 -2.99
N TYR A 11 -22.83 22.63 -2.87
CA TYR A 11 -21.82 23.03 -3.85
C TYR A 11 -20.47 23.19 -3.16
N THR A 12 -19.41 22.84 -3.89
CA THR A 12 -18.04 23.22 -3.50
C THR A 12 -17.65 24.49 -4.24
N VAL A 13 -17.26 25.52 -3.51
CA VAL A 13 -16.79 26.78 -4.07
C VAL A 13 -15.28 26.83 -3.98
N ASP A 14 -14.61 26.72 -5.12
CA ASP A 14 -13.16 26.86 -5.23
C ASP A 14 -12.79 28.29 -5.61
N VAL A 15 -11.85 28.88 -4.89
CA VAL A 15 -11.38 30.25 -5.11
C VAL A 15 -9.88 30.27 -5.33
N GLU A 16 -9.46 30.92 -6.40
CA GLU A 16 -8.06 31.19 -6.68
C GLU A 16 -7.81 32.70 -6.63
N ALA A 17 -6.79 33.10 -5.88
CA ALA A 17 -6.31 34.48 -5.87
C ALA A 17 -5.04 34.59 -6.70
N THR A 18 -4.95 35.65 -7.51
CA THR A 18 -3.73 35.94 -8.28
C THR A 18 -3.19 37.32 -7.91
N LEU A 19 -1.88 37.42 -7.84
CA LEU A 19 -1.16 38.67 -7.69
C LEU A 19 -0.22 38.83 -8.89
N ASN A 20 -0.36 39.93 -9.64
CA ASN A 20 0.39 40.17 -10.87
C ASN A 20 0.35 39.05 -11.90
N GLY A 21 -0.82 38.35 -11.99
CA GLY A 21 -1.04 37.24 -12.89
C GLY A 21 -0.48 35.88 -12.43
N ALA A 22 0.18 35.83 -11.28
CA ALA A 22 0.64 34.59 -10.66
C ALA A 22 -0.31 34.12 -9.55
N LEU A 23 -0.56 32.81 -9.45
CA LEU A 23 -1.37 32.23 -8.39
C LEU A 23 -0.71 32.52 -7.04
N SER A 24 -1.44 33.14 -6.11
CA SER A 24 -0.94 33.54 -4.80
C SER A 24 -1.70 32.93 -3.62
N GLY A 25 -2.86 32.37 -3.89
CA GLY A 25 -3.64 31.68 -2.86
C GLY A 25 -4.76 30.84 -3.47
N VAL A 26 -5.13 29.80 -2.75
CA VAL A 26 -6.22 28.88 -3.09
C VAL A 26 -7.04 28.56 -1.84
N GLY A 27 -8.32 28.32 -2.02
CA GLY A 27 -9.19 27.88 -0.96
C GLY A 27 -10.46 27.29 -1.52
N SER A 28 -11.13 26.45 -0.74
CA SER A 28 -12.43 25.87 -1.06
C SER A 28 -13.35 25.88 0.15
N ALA A 29 -14.66 25.94 -0.08
CA ALA A 29 -15.66 25.77 0.96
C ALA A 29 -16.88 25.07 0.39
N GLU A 30 -17.49 24.19 1.19
CA GLU A 30 -18.80 23.64 0.85
C GLU A 30 -19.91 24.63 1.24
N VAL A 31 -20.88 24.81 0.36
CA VAL A 31 -22.01 25.70 0.52
C VAL A 31 -23.29 24.95 0.24
N ALA A 32 -24.22 24.94 1.19
CA ALA A 32 -25.57 24.47 0.95
C ALA A 32 -26.43 25.65 0.50
N VAL A 33 -27.12 25.51 -0.63
CA VAL A 33 -28.04 26.49 -1.18
C VAL A 33 -29.45 25.96 -1.04
N THR A 34 -30.35 26.75 -0.43
CA THR A 34 -31.78 26.45 -0.31
C THR A 34 -32.53 27.31 -1.32
N GLU A 35 -33.54 26.73 -1.96
CA GLU A 35 -34.35 27.43 -2.96
C GLU A 35 -34.95 28.72 -2.38
N GLY A 36 -34.70 29.85 -3.07
CA GLY A 36 -35.17 31.17 -2.65
C GLY A 36 -34.38 31.87 -1.56
N GLU A 37 -33.27 31.28 -1.11
CA GLU A 37 -32.37 31.86 -0.09
C GLU A 37 -31.02 32.28 -0.70
N THR A 38 -30.39 33.30 -0.11
CA THR A 38 -29.03 33.69 -0.45
C THR A 38 -28.07 32.93 0.49
N ALA A 39 -27.20 32.07 -0.08
CA ALA A 39 -26.15 31.41 0.67
C ALA A 39 -24.87 32.24 0.64
N SER A 40 -24.17 32.33 1.77
CA SER A 40 -22.85 32.93 1.86
C SER A 40 -21.86 31.95 2.48
N CYS A 41 -20.63 31.96 1.97
CA CYS A 41 -19.54 31.20 2.57
C CYS A 41 -18.30 32.08 2.75
N SER A 42 -17.47 31.68 3.70
CA SER A 42 -16.13 32.24 3.87
C SER A 42 -15.11 31.18 3.42
N VAL A 43 -14.33 31.50 2.41
CA VAL A 43 -13.26 30.63 1.93
C VAL A 43 -11.95 31.04 2.60
N LEU A 44 -11.34 30.09 3.34
CA LEU A 44 -10.01 30.30 3.92
C LEU A 44 -8.98 30.10 2.81
N MET A 45 -8.26 31.16 2.45
CA MET A 45 -7.24 31.13 1.42
C MET A 45 -5.91 30.61 1.98
N ASN A 46 -5.42 29.51 1.41
CA ASN A 46 -4.07 29.02 1.68
C ASN A 46 -3.07 29.74 0.76
N ARG A 47 -1.92 30.15 1.31
CA ARG A 47 -0.86 30.76 0.52
C ARG A 47 -0.21 29.69 -0.39
N VAL A 48 0.06 30.10 -1.63
CA VAL A 48 0.74 29.26 -2.64
C VAL A 48 2.14 29.81 -2.88
N TYR A 49 3.10 28.90 -3.01
CA TYR A 49 4.51 29.22 -3.14
C TYR A 49 5.04 28.74 -4.50
N THR A 50 6.06 29.42 -5.03
CA THR A 50 6.98 28.82 -6.00
C THR A 50 7.87 27.79 -5.29
N ALA A 51 8.62 26.97 -6.05
CA ALA A 51 9.53 25.99 -5.43
C ALA A 51 10.55 26.66 -4.48
N ASP A 52 11.21 27.73 -4.92
CA ASP A 52 12.21 28.46 -4.11
C ASP A 52 11.59 29.09 -2.86
N ALA A 53 10.43 29.74 -3.00
CA ALA A 53 9.73 30.33 -1.88
C ALA A 53 9.21 29.28 -0.88
N ALA A 54 8.90 28.06 -1.33
CA ALA A 54 8.53 26.94 -0.47
C ALA A 54 9.73 26.45 0.34
N VAL A 55 10.92 26.41 -0.23
CA VAL A 55 12.17 26.07 0.47
C VAL A 55 12.40 27.05 1.62
N GLU A 56 12.46 28.36 1.33
CA GLU A 56 12.64 29.41 2.34
C GLU A 56 11.58 29.35 3.45
N TYR A 57 10.32 29.09 3.08
CA TYR A 57 9.24 28.97 4.05
C TYR A 57 9.41 27.73 4.95
N ILE A 58 9.72 26.56 4.38
CA ILE A 58 9.93 25.33 5.16
C ILE A 58 11.10 25.50 6.13
N GLU A 59 12.21 26.13 5.71
CA GLU A 59 13.36 26.41 6.57
C GLU A 59 13.00 27.32 7.75
N SER A 60 12.04 28.23 7.59
CA SER A 60 11.57 29.15 8.62
C SER A 60 10.57 28.57 9.61
N LEU A 61 10.04 27.34 9.36
CA LEU A 61 9.00 26.77 10.20
C LEU A 61 9.53 26.37 11.60
N GLU A 62 8.73 26.67 12.60
CA GLU A 62 8.89 26.16 13.95
C GLU A 62 8.24 24.77 14.09
N ALA A 63 8.35 24.15 15.28
CA ALA A 63 7.65 22.89 15.55
C ALA A 63 6.14 23.08 15.41
N GLY A 64 5.48 22.18 14.65
CA GLY A 64 4.05 22.26 14.36
C GLY A 64 3.65 21.46 13.14
N SER A 65 2.40 21.65 12.70
CA SER A 65 1.88 21.03 11.48
C SER A 65 1.48 22.10 10.47
N TYR A 66 1.98 21.99 9.25
CA TYR A 66 1.84 23.00 8.22
C TYR A 66 1.41 22.39 6.89
N LYS A 67 0.62 23.13 6.13
CA LYS A 67 0.33 22.82 4.73
C LYS A 67 1.12 23.78 3.83
N VAL A 68 1.91 23.22 2.91
CA VAL A 68 2.69 23.95 1.92
C VAL A 68 2.19 23.60 0.54
N ILE A 69 1.66 24.58 -0.19
CA ILE A 69 1.13 24.41 -1.55
C ILE A 69 2.13 25.04 -2.52
N VAL A 70 2.63 24.26 -3.46
CA VAL A 70 3.56 24.70 -4.49
C VAL A 70 2.84 24.73 -5.84
N ALA A 71 3.06 25.78 -6.62
CA ALA A 71 2.51 25.89 -7.96
C ALA A 71 3.55 26.47 -8.95
N GLY A 72 3.27 26.24 -10.23
CA GLY A 72 4.13 26.65 -11.33
C GLY A 72 5.14 25.56 -11.74
N ALA A 73 6.12 25.96 -12.55
CA ALA A 73 7.13 25.02 -13.01
C ALA A 73 8.05 24.58 -11.85
N ILE A 74 8.26 23.27 -11.74
CA ILE A 74 9.22 22.68 -10.81
C ILE A 74 10.02 21.62 -11.56
N ASP A 75 11.29 21.52 -11.25
CA ASP A 75 12.18 20.50 -11.77
C ASP A 75 12.78 19.65 -10.63
N ASP A 76 13.66 18.75 -10.99
CA ASP A 76 14.38 17.91 -10.03
C ASP A 76 15.20 18.71 -9.01
N GLY A 77 15.69 19.90 -9.37
CA GLY A 77 16.40 20.79 -8.46
C GLY A 77 15.48 21.40 -7.41
N GLY A 78 14.29 21.85 -7.82
CA GLY A 78 13.27 22.36 -6.91
C GLY A 78 12.79 21.28 -5.92
N ILE A 79 12.60 20.04 -6.38
CA ILE A 79 12.28 18.91 -5.48
C ILE A 79 13.42 18.64 -4.49
N GLU A 80 14.69 18.67 -4.93
CA GLU A 80 15.84 18.45 -4.05
C GLU A 80 15.99 19.58 -3.01
N GLY A 81 15.72 20.83 -3.39
CA GLY A 81 15.65 21.96 -2.47
C GLY A 81 14.60 21.75 -1.36
N ILE A 82 13.38 21.38 -1.75
CA ILE A 82 12.29 21.08 -0.79
C ILE A 82 12.69 19.92 0.13
N LYS A 83 13.26 18.83 -0.39
CA LYS A 83 13.75 17.70 0.40
C LYS A 83 14.79 18.14 1.41
N THR A 84 15.76 18.96 0.99
CA THR A 84 16.81 19.49 1.86
C THR A 84 16.21 20.32 2.99
N ALA A 85 15.29 21.24 2.68
CA ALA A 85 14.60 22.05 3.69
C ALA A 85 13.80 21.20 4.69
N LEU A 86 13.09 20.14 4.22
CA LEU A 86 12.36 19.20 5.09
C LEU A 86 13.29 18.44 6.04
N ASN A 87 14.49 18.07 5.59
CA ASN A 87 15.43 17.26 6.37
C ASN A 87 16.30 18.08 7.31
N GLU A 88 16.67 19.30 6.91
CA GLU A 88 17.61 20.15 7.65
C GLU A 88 16.93 21.09 8.65
N ASN A 89 15.61 21.28 8.59
CA ASN A 89 14.90 22.08 9.58
C ASN A 89 14.96 21.40 10.96
N ASN A 90 15.74 21.99 11.86
CA ASN A 90 15.99 21.50 13.21
C ASN A 90 14.75 21.55 14.11
N ASN A 91 13.73 22.33 13.77
CA ASN A 91 12.48 22.44 14.52
C ASN A 91 11.53 21.26 14.23
N LYS A 92 11.86 20.39 13.23
CA LYS A 92 11.10 19.20 12.84
C LYS A 92 9.60 19.46 12.65
N PRO A 93 9.21 20.44 11.81
CA PRO A 93 7.79 20.66 11.49
C PRO A 93 7.22 19.43 10.79
N LEU A 94 5.92 19.16 10.95
CA LEU A 94 5.21 18.20 10.11
C LEU A 94 4.63 18.94 8.91
N VAL A 95 5.06 18.59 7.71
CA VAL A 95 4.67 19.29 6.48
C VAL A 95 3.77 18.38 5.63
N SER A 96 2.57 18.87 5.33
CA SER A 96 1.72 18.36 4.25
C SER A 96 2.07 19.15 2.98
N LEU A 97 2.70 18.49 2.00
CA LEU A 97 3.18 19.09 0.76
C LEU A 97 2.18 18.85 -0.37
N ASP A 98 1.70 19.91 -1.00
CA ASP A 98 0.79 19.83 -2.14
C ASP A 98 1.52 20.32 -3.40
N LEU A 99 1.84 19.37 -4.29
CA LEU A 99 2.47 19.60 -5.60
C LEU A 99 1.45 19.51 -6.75
N GLY A 100 0.16 19.31 -6.46
CA GLY A 100 -0.87 19.10 -7.46
C GLY A 100 -1.00 20.20 -8.53
N ARG A 101 -0.52 21.41 -8.20
CA ARG A 101 -0.55 22.57 -9.09
C ARG A 101 0.81 22.85 -9.78
N THR A 102 1.77 21.94 -9.64
CA THR A 102 3.08 22.09 -10.29
C THR A 102 3.07 21.46 -11.69
N THR A 103 3.98 21.94 -12.53
CA THR A 103 4.22 21.43 -13.89
C THR A 103 5.72 21.19 -14.10
N GLY A 104 6.07 20.47 -15.15
CA GLY A 104 7.48 20.24 -15.53
C GLY A 104 8.04 18.89 -15.10
N LEU A 105 7.42 18.20 -14.13
CA LEU A 105 7.81 16.85 -13.76
C LEU A 105 7.09 15.81 -14.62
N SER A 106 7.83 14.80 -15.06
CA SER A 106 7.27 13.60 -15.71
C SER A 106 7.24 12.38 -14.76
N SER A 107 7.95 12.46 -13.63
CA SER A 107 8.02 11.42 -12.60
C SER A 107 8.48 12.01 -11.27
N ILE A 108 8.23 11.30 -10.17
CA ILE A 108 8.99 11.50 -8.94
C ILE A 108 10.24 10.62 -9.05
N GLY A 109 11.40 11.26 -9.15
CA GLY A 109 12.69 10.59 -9.36
C GLY A 109 13.09 9.68 -8.19
N ALA A 110 14.10 8.83 -8.44
CA ALA A 110 14.61 7.90 -7.43
C ALA A 110 15.11 8.66 -6.19
N ALA A 111 14.71 8.17 -5.00
CA ALA A 111 15.10 8.69 -3.68
C ALA A 111 14.83 10.19 -3.45
N LYS A 112 13.93 10.82 -4.23
CA LYS A 112 13.70 12.28 -4.18
C LYS A 112 13.15 12.78 -2.83
N PHE A 113 12.42 11.94 -2.09
CA PHE A 113 11.96 12.25 -0.74
C PHE A 113 12.47 11.23 0.29
N GLN A 114 13.55 10.51 -0.03
CA GLN A 114 14.11 9.53 0.90
C GLN A 114 14.45 10.17 2.25
N ASN A 115 13.99 9.52 3.33
CA ASN A 115 14.19 9.92 4.73
C ASN A 115 13.60 11.31 5.10
N CYS A 116 12.62 11.81 4.32
CA CYS A 116 11.90 13.03 4.69
C CYS A 116 10.95 12.76 5.88
N THR A 117 11.49 12.66 7.09
CA THR A 117 10.71 12.37 8.30
C THR A 117 9.75 13.49 8.71
N ALA A 118 9.95 14.69 8.20
CA ALA A 118 9.07 15.85 8.38
C ALA A 118 7.84 15.81 7.43
N LEU A 119 7.88 14.99 6.36
CA LEU A 119 6.78 14.90 5.39
C LEU A 119 5.64 14.06 5.95
N SER A 120 4.49 14.70 6.22
CA SER A 120 3.32 14.04 6.83
C SER A 120 2.25 13.64 5.80
N ALA A 121 2.16 14.37 4.71
CA ALA A 121 1.29 14.06 3.57
C ALA A 121 1.88 14.64 2.29
N ILE A 122 1.53 14.05 1.13
CA ILE A 122 1.89 14.61 -0.16
C ILE A 122 0.77 14.42 -1.19
N VAL A 123 0.50 15.47 -1.97
CA VAL A 123 -0.31 15.42 -3.19
C VAL A 123 0.66 15.52 -4.36
N LEU A 124 0.69 14.51 -5.22
CA LEU A 124 1.58 14.46 -6.37
C LEU A 124 0.96 15.22 -7.57
N PRO A 125 1.80 15.80 -8.46
CA PRO A 125 1.29 16.58 -9.58
C PRO A 125 0.62 15.71 -10.64
N GLU A 126 -0.43 16.24 -11.24
CA GLU A 126 -1.05 15.63 -12.41
C GLU A 126 -0.05 15.51 -13.57
N GLY A 127 -0.17 14.43 -14.36
CA GLY A 127 0.66 14.19 -15.54
C GLY A 127 2.00 13.49 -15.28
N ILE A 128 2.38 13.20 -14.03
CA ILE A 128 3.51 12.28 -13.79
C ILE A 128 3.11 10.86 -14.19
N GLY A 129 4.04 10.15 -14.87
CA GLY A 129 3.83 8.76 -15.29
C GLY A 129 4.35 7.73 -14.29
N SER A 130 5.24 8.12 -13.37
CA SER A 130 5.87 7.15 -12.47
C SER A 130 6.38 7.76 -11.17
N ILE A 131 6.40 6.90 -10.15
CA ILE A 131 7.12 7.09 -8.89
C ILE A 131 8.29 6.12 -8.92
N LYS A 132 9.52 6.63 -8.94
CA LYS A 132 10.71 5.79 -9.13
C LYS A 132 11.15 5.10 -7.83
N GLU A 133 12.17 4.23 -7.97
CA GLU A 133 12.75 3.45 -6.88
C GLU A 133 13.07 4.32 -5.66
N SER A 134 12.68 3.81 -4.48
CA SER A 134 13.02 4.42 -3.18
C SER A 134 12.54 5.86 -2.99
N ALA A 135 11.61 6.36 -3.81
CA ALA A 135 11.23 7.78 -3.84
C ALA A 135 10.85 8.33 -2.46
N PHE A 136 10.18 7.53 -1.60
CA PHE A 136 9.72 7.91 -0.26
C PHE A 136 10.24 6.98 0.83
N VAL A 137 11.30 6.20 0.59
CA VAL A 137 11.87 5.32 1.64
C VAL A 137 12.14 6.10 2.92
N GLY A 138 11.67 5.57 4.06
CA GLY A 138 11.96 6.15 5.37
C GLY A 138 11.21 7.45 5.68
N CYS A 139 10.17 7.79 4.92
CA CYS A 139 9.25 8.89 5.26
C CYS A 139 8.34 8.45 6.42
N THR A 140 8.91 8.31 7.61
CA THR A 140 8.23 7.68 8.76
C THR A 140 6.99 8.42 9.27
N SER A 141 6.83 9.71 8.95
CA SER A 141 5.63 10.50 9.28
C SER A 141 4.59 10.55 8.16
N LEU A 142 4.88 9.99 6.98
CA LEU A 142 4.01 10.06 5.80
C LEU A 142 2.75 9.21 6.02
N ALA A 143 1.65 9.90 6.34
CA ALA A 143 0.37 9.25 6.67
C ALA A 143 -0.57 9.11 5.46
N SER A 144 -0.40 9.95 4.44
CA SER A 144 -1.21 9.90 3.22
C SER A 144 -0.44 10.38 1.98
N VAL A 145 -0.76 9.76 0.85
CA VAL A 145 -0.24 10.12 -0.48
C VAL A 145 -1.41 10.15 -1.45
N THR A 146 -1.55 11.24 -2.20
CA THR A 146 -2.48 11.30 -3.34
C THR A 146 -1.68 11.08 -4.62
N ILE A 147 -1.94 9.97 -5.30
CA ILE A 147 -1.28 9.56 -6.55
C ILE A 147 -2.25 9.82 -7.70
N PRO A 148 -1.87 10.58 -8.74
CA PRO A 148 -2.74 10.81 -9.88
C PRO A 148 -2.91 9.55 -10.75
N ASP A 149 -4.05 9.44 -11.45
CA ASP A 149 -4.37 8.30 -12.31
C ASP A 149 -3.43 8.12 -13.52
N THR A 150 -2.62 9.13 -13.82
CA THR A 150 -1.58 9.07 -14.87
C THR A 150 -0.40 8.19 -14.49
N VAL A 151 -0.21 7.87 -13.20
CA VAL A 151 0.90 7.01 -12.72
C VAL A 151 0.61 5.56 -13.10
N ASN A 152 1.51 4.97 -13.86
CA ASN A 152 1.44 3.57 -14.30
C ASN A 152 2.59 2.70 -13.74
N GLU A 153 3.54 3.30 -13.04
CA GLU A 153 4.68 2.60 -12.43
C GLU A 153 4.93 3.16 -11.02
N ILE A 154 4.95 2.26 -10.03
CA ILE A 154 5.44 2.54 -8.67
C ILE A 154 6.65 1.63 -8.45
N GLY A 155 7.83 2.23 -8.36
CA GLY A 155 9.12 1.53 -8.34
C GLY A 155 9.40 0.74 -7.07
N GLN A 156 10.45 -0.06 -7.11
CA GLN A 156 10.92 -0.88 -5.99
C GLN A 156 11.12 -0.01 -4.75
N SER A 157 10.66 -0.49 -3.60
CA SER A 157 10.81 0.15 -2.29
C SER A 157 10.30 1.60 -2.23
N ALA A 158 9.43 2.03 -3.16
CA ALA A 158 9.03 3.45 -3.27
C ALA A 158 8.47 4.02 -1.96
N PHE A 159 7.74 3.23 -1.18
CA PHE A 159 7.15 3.62 0.11
C PHE A 159 7.66 2.76 1.28
N ARG A 160 8.81 2.08 1.11
CA ARG A 160 9.39 1.28 2.18
C ARG A 160 9.65 2.12 3.43
N ASP A 161 9.41 1.55 4.62
CA ASP A 161 9.58 2.23 5.92
C ASP A 161 8.69 3.48 6.11
N CYS A 162 7.60 3.64 5.34
CA CYS A 162 6.57 4.67 5.58
C CYS A 162 5.65 4.23 6.72
N SER A 163 6.18 4.17 7.93
CA SER A 163 5.53 3.53 9.09
C SER A 163 4.23 4.21 9.55
N ALA A 164 3.98 5.47 9.17
CA ALA A 164 2.73 6.17 9.46
C ALA A 164 1.66 6.02 8.36
N LEU A 165 1.98 5.41 7.20
CA LEU A 165 1.07 5.29 6.05
C LEU A 165 -0.08 4.33 6.39
N LYS A 166 -1.31 4.87 6.48
CA LYS A 166 -2.48 4.11 6.91
C LYS A 166 -3.24 3.45 5.78
N SER A 167 -3.28 4.12 4.65
CA SER A 167 -3.92 3.66 3.42
C SER A 167 -3.28 4.35 2.23
N ILE A 168 -3.37 3.72 1.06
CA ILE A 168 -2.93 4.28 -0.21
C ILE A 168 -3.84 3.76 -1.30
N GLU A 169 -4.23 4.63 -2.21
CA GLU A 169 -4.98 4.27 -3.41
C GLU A 169 -3.98 4.08 -4.56
N ILE A 170 -3.99 2.89 -5.15
CA ILE A 170 -3.12 2.54 -6.28
C ILE A 170 -3.91 2.78 -7.57
N PRO A 171 -3.41 3.61 -8.50
CA PRO A 171 -4.08 3.85 -9.78
C PRO A 171 -4.32 2.56 -10.58
N ASN A 172 -5.45 2.49 -11.29
CA ASN A 172 -5.80 1.33 -12.12
C ASN A 172 -4.84 1.06 -13.29
N SER A 173 -4.03 2.04 -13.64
CA SER A 173 -2.95 1.93 -14.65
C SER A 173 -1.72 1.16 -14.18
N VAL A 174 -1.58 0.93 -12.87
CA VAL A 174 -0.49 0.14 -12.28
C VAL A 174 -0.83 -1.34 -12.41
N THR A 175 0.06 -2.12 -13.04
CA THR A 175 -0.13 -3.56 -13.27
C THR A 175 0.74 -4.45 -12.39
N THR A 176 1.71 -3.89 -11.69
CA THR A 176 2.65 -4.65 -10.87
C THR A 176 2.85 -4.00 -9.51
N ILE A 177 2.74 -4.77 -8.44
CA ILE A 177 3.15 -4.36 -7.10
C ILE A 177 4.64 -4.68 -6.96
N ALA A 178 5.49 -3.65 -7.03
CA ALA A 178 6.94 -3.80 -7.07
C ALA A 178 7.55 -4.38 -5.79
N SER A 179 8.79 -4.91 -5.88
CA SER A 179 9.48 -5.50 -4.73
C SER A 179 9.63 -4.49 -3.59
N GLY A 180 9.26 -4.90 -2.38
CA GLY A 180 9.39 -4.11 -1.15
C GLY A 180 8.67 -2.77 -1.16
N VAL A 181 7.71 -2.54 -2.09
CA VAL A 181 7.11 -1.21 -2.29
C VAL A 181 6.45 -0.66 -1.03
N PHE A 182 5.81 -1.51 -0.21
CA PHE A 182 5.20 -1.15 1.08
C PHE A 182 5.86 -1.88 2.26
N ARG A 183 7.09 -2.39 2.08
CA ARG A 183 7.79 -3.08 3.16
C ARG A 183 7.90 -2.17 4.38
N ASP A 184 7.62 -2.73 5.57
CA ASP A 184 7.65 -2.03 6.86
C ASP A 184 6.71 -0.81 6.95
N CYS A 185 5.62 -0.77 6.14
CA CYS A 185 4.50 0.16 6.32
C CYS A 185 3.61 -0.32 7.48
N THR A 186 4.10 -0.20 8.71
CA THR A 186 3.49 -0.84 9.89
C THR A 186 2.08 -0.34 10.25
N ALA A 187 1.71 0.88 9.84
CA ALA A 187 0.36 1.43 10.04
C ALA A 187 -0.62 1.09 8.90
N LEU A 188 -0.15 0.47 7.78
CA LEU A 188 -1.00 0.16 6.63
C LEU A 188 -2.02 -0.90 7.02
N SER A 189 -3.27 -0.47 7.22
CA SER A 189 -4.34 -1.34 7.73
C SER A 189 -5.25 -1.90 6.66
N ALA A 190 -5.32 -1.22 5.51
CA ALA A 190 -6.10 -1.66 4.36
C ALA A 190 -5.44 -1.18 3.07
N ILE A 191 -5.56 -1.98 2.02
CA ILE A 191 -5.17 -1.64 0.66
C ILE A 191 -6.14 -2.28 -0.33
N VAL A 192 -6.48 -1.52 -1.36
CA VAL A 192 -7.24 -2.02 -2.51
C VAL A 192 -6.26 -2.19 -3.68
N LEU A 193 -6.11 -3.43 -4.14
CA LEU A 193 -5.32 -3.74 -5.32
C LEU A 193 -6.19 -3.58 -6.57
N PRO A 194 -5.75 -2.83 -7.59
CA PRO A 194 -6.48 -2.73 -8.86
C PRO A 194 -6.66 -4.08 -9.53
N GLU A 195 -7.80 -4.27 -10.21
CA GLU A 195 -8.11 -5.51 -10.94
C GLU A 195 -7.14 -5.80 -12.10
N GLY A 196 -6.32 -4.84 -12.52
CA GLY A 196 -5.28 -5.00 -13.55
C GLY A 196 -3.93 -5.53 -13.05
N ILE A 197 -3.79 -5.79 -11.74
CA ILE A 197 -2.52 -6.28 -11.19
C ILE A 197 -2.26 -7.70 -11.68
N ASP A 198 -1.08 -7.94 -12.28
CA ASP A 198 -0.60 -9.23 -12.76
C ASP A 198 0.35 -9.93 -11.78
N SER A 199 1.07 -9.16 -10.96
CA SER A 199 2.05 -9.70 -10.02
C SER A 199 2.21 -8.86 -8.75
N ILE A 200 2.43 -9.56 -7.64
CA ILE A 200 2.85 -9.00 -6.35
C ILE A 200 4.26 -9.51 -6.10
N ASN A 201 5.26 -8.62 -6.15
CA ASN A 201 6.66 -9.02 -6.12
C ASN A 201 7.18 -9.28 -4.70
N GLU A 202 8.46 -9.67 -4.62
CA GLU A 202 9.14 -10.04 -3.38
C GLU A 202 9.00 -8.95 -2.31
N SER A 203 8.68 -9.37 -1.07
CA SER A 203 8.60 -8.49 0.11
C SER A 203 7.65 -7.29 -0.03
N ALA A 204 6.70 -7.31 -0.97
CA ALA A 204 5.88 -6.14 -1.33
C ALA A 204 5.14 -5.54 -0.12
N PHE A 205 4.65 -6.39 0.80
CA PHE A 205 3.94 -6.02 2.03
C PHE A 205 4.62 -6.60 3.29
N GLU A 206 5.88 -7.03 3.19
CA GLU A 206 6.62 -7.55 4.35
C GLU A 206 6.61 -6.54 5.50
N GLY A 207 6.27 -6.98 6.72
CA GLY A 207 6.22 -6.11 7.88
C GLY A 207 5.04 -5.14 7.93
N CYS A 208 4.02 -5.29 7.08
CA CYS A 208 2.76 -4.54 7.18
C CYS A 208 1.92 -5.07 8.35
N THR A 209 2.38 -4.85 9.58
CA THR A 209 1.84 -5.47 10.79
C THR A 209 0.40 -5.12 11.12
N SER A 210 -0.14 -4.04 10.58
CA SER A 210 -1.54 -3.62 10.75
C SER A 210 -2.48 -4.12 9.64
N LEU A 211 -1.96 -4.76 8.56
CA LEU A 211 -2.76 -5.18 7.40
C LEU A 211 -3.69 -6.34 7.78
N ALA A 212 -4.96 -6.01 8.03
CA ALA A 212 -5.93 -6.97 8.55
C ALA A 212 -6.61 -7.81 7.45
N SER A 213 -6.66 -7.30 6.24
CA SER A 213 -7.24 -7.98 5.08
C SER A 213 -6.62 -7.47 3.78
N VAL A 214 -6.56 -8.33 2.78
CA VAL A 214 -6.21 -8.01 1.40
C VAL A 214 -7.05 -8.86 0.45
N THR A 215 -7.61 -8.24 -0.56
CA THR A 215 -8.22 -8.95 -1.69
C THR A 215 -7.20 -9.00 -2.81
N ILE A 216 -6.79 -10.20 -3.20
CA ILE A 216 -5.85 -10.42 -4.30
C ILE A 216 -6.68 -10.66 -5.56
N PRO A 217 -6.58 -9.79 -6.60
CA PRO A 217 -7.35 -9.93 -7.83
C PRO A 217 -7.08 -11.25 -8.56
N ASP A 218 -8.08 -11.76 -9.27
CA ASP A 218 -7.95 -13.00 -10.06
C ASP A 218 -6.96 -12.87 -11.24
N THR A 219 -6.59 -11.66 -11.62
CA THR A 219 -5.56 -11.37 -12.63
C THR A 219 -4.14 -11.70 -12.15
N VAL A 220 -3.91 -11.79 -10.83
CA VAL A 220 -2.59 -12.07 -10.26
C VAL A 220 -2.15 -13.48 -10.60
N THR A 221 -0.99 -13.61 -11.26
CA THR A 221 -0.37 -14.87 -11.67
C THR A 221 0.82 -15.27 -10.82
N ALA A 222 1.41 -14.31 -10.09
CA ALA A 222 2.58 -14.54 -9.25
C ALA A 222 2.53 -13.71 -7.95
N ILE A 223 2.86 -14.37 -6.84
CA ILE A 223 3.09 -13.74 -5.53
C ILE A 223 4.52 -14.10 -5.13
N GLY A 224 5.36 -13.09 -4.92
CA GLY A 224 6.80 -13.24 -4.62
C GLY A 224 7.07 -13.81 -3.24
N GLN A 225 8.35 -14.16 -2.99
CA GLN A 225 8.83 -14.58 -1.68
C GLN A 225 8.62 -13.44 -0.68
N TYR A 226 8.28 -13.78 0.57
CA TYR A 226 8.06 -12.82 1.67
C TYR A 226 6.98 -11.76 1.39
N ALA A 227 6.17 -11.87 0.34
CA ALA A 227 5.26 -10.80 -0.09
C ALA A 227 4.33 -10.30 1.02
N PHE A 228 3.89 -11.17 1.93
CA PHE A 228 3.07 -10.87 3.11
C PHE A 228 3.70 -11.37 4.41
N CYS A 229 5.02 -11.59 4.43
CA CYS A 229 5.73 -11.99 5.65
C CYS A 229 5.54 -10.94 6.76
N ASP A 230 5.36 -11.39 8.01
CA ASP A 230 5.13 -10.52 9.16
C ASP A 230 3.88 -9.61 9.06
N CYS A 231 2.90 -9.93 8.20
CA CYS A 231 1.57 -9.30 8.21
C CYS A 231 0.76 -9.85 9.40
N SER A 232 1.18 -9.49 10.61
CA SER A 232 0.69 -10.13 11.84
C SER A 232 -0.79 -9.90 12.15
N ALA A 233 -1.44 -8.90 11.56
CA ALA A 233 -2.88 -8.65 11.70
C ALA A 233 -3.74 -9.38 10.65
N LEU A 234 -3.14 -9.99 9.60
CA LEU A 234 -3.87 -10.62 8.50
C LEU A 234 -4.66 -11.83 9.00
N LYS A 235 -5.99 -11.83 8.78
CA LYS A 235 -6.89 -12.85 9.33
C LYS A 235 -7.19 -14.01 8.39
N SER A 236 -7.26 -13.75 7.11
CA SER A 236 -7.56 -14.76 6.11
C SER A 236 -6.95 -14.40 4.77
N VAL A 237 -6.68 -15.40 3.96
CA VAL A 237 -6.24 -15.23 2.57
C VAL A 237 -6.91 -16.23 1.64
N VAL A 238 -7.32 -15.74 0.48
CA VAL A 238 -7.72 -16.56 -0.66
C VAL A 238 -6.73 -16.28 -1.79
N ILE A 239 -6.01 -17.31 -2.20
CA ILE A 239 -5.02 -17.20 -3.28
C ILE A 239 -5.74 -17.49 -4.60
N PRO A 240 -5.72 -16.56 -5.58
CA PRO A 240 -6.47 -16.69 -6.82
C PRO A 240 -5.94 -17.82 -7.70
N ASN A 241 -6.84 -18.36 -8.55
CA ASN A 241 -6.58 -19.57 -9.34
C ASN A 241 -5.51 -19.41 -10.44
N ASN A 242 -5.05 -18.20 -10.74
CA ASN A 242 -3.96 -17.99 -11.68
C ASN A 242 -2.56 -18.11 -11.04
N VAL A 243 -2.49 -18.22 -9.71
CA VAL A 243 -1.24 -18.43 -8.98
C VAL A 243 -0.90 -19.93 -8.96
N THR A 244 0.14 -20.33 -9.66
CA THR A 244 0.52 -21.73 -9.84
C THR A 244 1.53 -22.26 -8.81
N LYS A 245 2.10 -21.40 -7.98
CA LYS A 245 3.04 -21.75 -6.91
C LYS A 245 2.86 -20.83 -5.71
N ILE A 246 2.89 -21.41 -4.53
CA ILE A 246 2.94 -20.67 -3.28
C ILE A 246 4.42 -20.45 -2.96
N SER A 247 4.87 -19.19 -3.00
CA SER A 247 6.28 -18.84 -2.85
C SER A 247 6.80 -19.10 -1.43
N ALA A 248 8.12 -19.16 -1.27
CA ALA A 248 8.75 -19.33 0.03
C ALA A 248 8.40 -18.15 0.97
N ALA A 249 8.11 -18.47 2.23
CA ALA A 249 7.86 -17.52 3.32
C ALA A 249 6.77 -16.47 3.00
N VAL A 250 5.88 -16.73 2.04
CA VAL A 250 4.93 -15.72 1.54
C VAL A 250 3.98 -15.21 2.63
N PHE A 251 3.60 -16.05 3.61
CA PHE A 251 2.77 -15.70 4.77
C PHE A 251 3.47 -16.05 6.09
N GLN A 252 4.80 -16.14 6.09
CA GLN A 252 5.56 -16.40 7.31
C GLN A 252 5.21 -15.36 8.38
N SER A 253 5.05 -15.81 9.63
CA SER A 253 4.73 -14.96 10.78
C SER A 253 3.43 -14.15 10.67
N CYS A 254 2.47 -14.56 9.83
CA CYS A 254 1.11 -14.02 9.84
C CYS A 254 0.37 -14.57 11.08
N THR A 255 0.71 -14.07 12.27
CA THR A 255 0.30 -14.67 13.54
C THR A 255 -1.20 -14.65 13.81
N SER A 256 -1.97 -13.75 13.19
CA SER A 256 -3.44 -13.69 13.27
C SER A 256 -4.15 -14.44 12.16
N LEU A 257 -3.42 -15.09 11.22
CA LEU A 257 -4.03 -15.80 10.10
C LEU A 257 -4.78 -17.03 10.61
N GLU A 258 -6.11 -17.05 10.45
CA GLU A 258 -6.97 -18.12 10.92
C GLU A 258 -7.28 -19.14 9.83
N SER A 259 -7.31 -18.72 8.56
CA SER A 259 -7.62 -19.58 7.44
C SER A 259 -6.91 -19.20 6.14
N ALA A 260 -6.54 -20.18 5.34
CA ALA A 260 -5.97 -19.99 4.02
C ALA A 260 -6.64 -20.93 2.99
N VAL A 261 -6.97 -20.37 1.82
CA VAL A 261 -7.47 -21.13 0.67
C VAL A 261 -6.43 -21.04 -0.43
N ILE A 262 -5.86 -22.21 -0.79
CA ILE A 262 -4.82 -22.28 -1.81
C ILE A 262 -5.46 -22.45 -3.18
N SER A 263 -4.93 -21.76 -4.17
CA SER A 263 -5.29 -21.80 -5.59
C SER A 263 -5.43 -23.24 -6.11
N ASN A 264 -6.50 -23.54 -6.83
CA ASN A 264 -6.74 -24.85 -7.44
C ASN A 264 -5.73 -25.25 -8.53
N THR A 265 -4.90 -24.31 -8.99
CA THR A 265 -3.85 -24.54 -10.00
C THR A 265 -2.46 -24.61 -9.39
N ALA A 266 -2.32 -24.31 -8.09
CA ALA A 266 -1.04 -24.38 -7.41
C ALA A 266 -0.53 -25.81 -7.37
N THR A 267 0.75 -26.02 -7.70
CA THR A 267 1.41 -27.33 -7.75
C THR A 267 2.37 -27.56 -6.59
N SER A 268 2.75 -26.50 -5.89
CA SER A 268 3.67 -26.59 -4.74
C SER A 268 3.42 -25.50 -3.71
N ILE A 269 3.70 -25.84 -2.45
CA ILE A 269 3.79 -24.89 -1.33
C ILE A 269 5.29 -24.75 -1.00
N GLY A 270 5.78 -23.52 -0.96
CA GLY A 270 7.20 -23.18 -0.74
C GLY A 270 7.67 -23.44 0.70
N ILE A 271 8.98 -23.34 0.89
CA ILE A 271 9.62 -23.40 2.19
C ILE A 271 9.08 -22.26 3.06
N ASP A 272 8.81 -22.53 4.36
CA ASP A 272 8.33 -21.54 5.34
C ASP A 272 7.05 -20.79 4.93
N ALA A 273 6.30 -21.23 3.95
CA ALA A 273 5.20 -20.46 3.35
C ALA A 273 4.13 -19.99 4.36
N PHE A 274 3.85 -20.77 5.40
CA PHE A 274 2.96 -20.46 6.52
C PHE A 274 3.65 -20.67 7.88
N ASN A 275 4.99 -20.68 7.91
CA ASN A 275 5.74 -20.84 9.16
C ASN A 275 5.33 -19.77 10.17
N SER A 276 5.14 -20.19 11.43
CA SER A 276 4.75 -19.30 12.54
C SER A 276 3.39 -18.58 12.37
N CYS A 277 2.48 -19.15 11.56
CA CYS A 277 1.07 -18.74 11.52
C CYS A 277 0.35 -19.33 12.74
N THR A 278 0.62 -18.79 13.93
CA THR A 278 0.23 -19.40 15.22
C THR A 278 -1.28 -19.52 15.43
N SER A 279 -2.10 -18.68 14.77
CA SER A 279 -3.57 -18.72 14.85
C SER A 279 -4.22 -19.53 13.71
N LEU A 280 -3.43 -20.11 12.79
CA LEU A 280 -3.96 -20.83 11.62
C LEU A 280 -4.69 -22.09 12.06
N LYS A 281 -6.01 -22.14 11.84
CA LYS A 281 -6.89 -23.26 12.23
C LYS A 281 -7.17 -24.21 11.07
N THR A 282 -7.34 -23.63 9.87
CA THR A 282 -7.76 -24.39 8.69
C THR A 282 -6.99 -23.96 7.44
N VAL A 283 -6.65 -24.94 6.61
CA VAL A 283 -6.07 -24.72 5.28
C VAL A 283 -6.82 -25.58 4.27
N VAL A 284 -7.20 -24.98 3.13
CA VAL A 284 -7.74 -25.71 1.98
C VAL A 284 -6.61 -25.94 0.98
N ILE A 285 -6.23 -27.19 0.76
CA ILE A 285 -5.15 -27.61 -0.15
C ILE A 285 -5.77 -28.35 -1.34
N PRO A 286 -5.60 -27.87 -2.58
CA PRO A 286 -6.15 -28.53 -3.76
C PRO A 286 -5.39 -29.82 -4.14
N VAL A 287 -6.04 -30.68 -4.90
CA VAL A 287 -5.46 -31.94 -5.42
C VAL A 287 -4.23 -31.71 -6.33
N SER A 288 -4.09 -30.52 -6.89
CA SER A 288 -2.96 -30.12 -7.75
C SER A 288 -1.61 -30.03 -7.01
N ILE A 289 -1.62 -29.94 -5.68
CA ILE A 289 -0.38 -29.86 -4.88
C ILE A 289 0.33 -31.22 -4.91
N THR A 290 1.56 -31.22 -5.40
CA THR A 290 2.44 -32.40 -5.48
C THR A 290 3.62 -32.33 -4.50
N SER A 291 3.93 -31.12 -3.97
CA SER A 291 5.01 -30.95 -3.00
C SER A 291 4.73 -29.83 -1.98
N ILE A 292 5.18 -30.05 -0.76
CA ILE A 292 5.15 -29.09 0.35
C ILE A 292 6.60 -28.92 0.83
N GLY A 293 7.05 -27.68 0.88
CA GLY A 293 8.41 -27.30 1.27
C GLY A 293 8.70 -27.54 2.74
N ASP A 294 9.99 -27.48 3.07
CA ASP A 294 10.46 -27.58 4.45
C ASP A 294 9.80 -26.49 5.29
N LYS A 295 9.38 -26.86 6.51
CA LYS A 295 8.81 -25.92 7.49
C LYS A 295 7.59 -25.13 7.02
N ALA A 296 6.92 -25.53 5.94
CA ALA A 296 5.82 -24.77 5.37
C ALA A 296 4.69 -24.50 6.38
N PHE A 297 4.48 -25.39 7.36
CA PHE A 297 3.51 -25.24 8.46
C PHE A 297 4.15 -25.38 9.84
N GLU A 298 5.48 -25.17 9.95
CA GLU A 298 6.16 -25.20 11.26
C GLU A 298 5.59 -24.12 12.17
N SER A 299 5.43 -24.42 13.45
CA SER A 299 4.89 -23.50 14.46
C SER A 299 3.46 -22.98 14.18
N CYS A 300 2.65 -23.73 13.41
CA CYS A 300 1.22 -23.51 13.27
C CYS A 300 0.44 -24.20 14.40
N GLY A 301 0.72 -23.81 15.65
CA GLY A 301 0.22 -24.54 16.84
C GLY A 301 -1.30 -24.63 17.01
N SER A 302 -2.08 -23.83 16.26
CA SER A 302 -3.54 -23.88 16.25
C SER A 302 -4.12 -24.63 15.05
N LEU A 303 -3.29 -25.25 14.18
CA LEU A 303 -3.77 -25.93 12.99
C LEU A 303 -4.48 -27.24 13.37
N GLU A 304 -5.79 -27.26 13.17
CA GLU A 304 -6.68 -28.38 13.51
C GLU A 304 -7.02 -29.23 12.29
N THR A 305 -7.27 -28.58 11.15
CA THR A 305 -7.81 -29.25 9.97
C THR A 305 -7.19 -28.77 8.66
N VAL A 306 -6.77 -29.71 7.85
CA VAL A 306 -6.46 -29.53 6.44
C VAL A 306 -7.57 -30.15 5.61
N TYR A 307 -8.22 -29.36 4.77
CA TYR A 307 -9.17 -29.83 3.76
C TYR A 307 -8.41 -30.09 2.45
N TYR A 308 -8.22 -31.37 2.11
CA TYR A 308 -7.52 -31.75 0.89
C TYR A 308 -8.52 -32.13 -0.21
N GLY A 309 -8.36 -31.50 -1.37
CA GLY A 309 -9.29 -31.70 -2.51
C GLY A 309 -9.21 -33.06 -3.22
N GLY A 310 -8.22 -33.90 -2.89
CA GLY A 310 -8.00 -35.24 -3.45
C GLY A 310 -8.31 -36.35 -2.48
N THR A 311 -7.94 -37.58 -2.86
CA THR A 311 -8.08 -38.80 -2.08
C THR A 311 -6.97 -38.98 -1.04
N LYS A 312 -7.16 -39.87 -0.07
CA LYS A 312 -6.12 -40.25 0.90
C LYS A 312 -4.86 -40.77 0.21
N ALA A 313 -5.02 -41.54 -0.88
CA ALA A 313 -3.86 -42.04 -1.63
C ALA A 313 -3.06 -40.93 -2.29
N GLU A 314 -3.73 -39.93 -2.87
CA GLU A 314 -3.07 -38.75 -3.45
C GLU A 314 -2.40 -37.90 -2.36
N TRP A 315 -3.03 -37.67 -1.20
CA TRP A 315 -2.40 -37.02 -0.06
C TRP A 315 -1.09 -37.72 0.34
N SER A 316 -1.12 -39.06 0.43
CA SER A 316 0.06 -39.85 0.79
C SER A 316 1.17 -39.79 -0.27
N GLY A 317 0.84 -39.35 -1.50
CA GLY A 317 1.79 -39.15 -2.60
C GLY A 317 2.46 -37.79 -2.60
N ILE A 318 2.00 -36.82 -1.77
CA ILE A 318 2.61 -35.50 -1.69
C ILE A 318 4.03 -35.62 -1.15
N LYS A 319 4.98 -34.98 -1.84
CA LYS A 319 6.36 -34.92 -1.42
C LYS A 319 6.59 -33.80 -0.39
N PHE A 320 6.90 -34.18 0.83
CA PHE A 320 7.41 -33.24 1.84
C PHE A 320 8.92 -33.08 1.60
N VAL A 321 9.35 -31.87 1.24
CA VAL A 321 10.73 -31.55 0.86
C VAL A 321 11.43 -30.91 2.06
N GLY A 322 12.60 -31.47 2.45
CA GLY A 322 13.40 -30.98 3.56
C GLY A 322 13.55 -31.99 4.68
N SER A 323 14.34 -31.66 5.69
CA SER A 323 14.66 -32.53 6.82
C SER A 323 13.91 -32.17 8.10
N SER A 324 13.26 -31.00 8.13
CA SER A 324 12.48 -30.53 9.27
C SER A 324 11.00 -30.85 9.08
N SER A 325 10.28 -31.08 10.16
CA SER A 325 8.89 -31.50 10.10
C SER A 325 7.96 -30.32 9.79
N ASN A 326 7.12 -30.49 8.79
CA ASN A 326 5.84 -29.80 8.82
C ASN A 326 5.04 -30.46 9.94
N ASP A 327 4.78 -29.78 11.05
CA ASP A 327 4.12 -30.36 12.23
C ASP A 327 2.62 -30.59 11.97
N LEU A 328 2.33 -31.58 11.11
CA LEU A 328 0.97 -32.03 10.79
C LEU A 328 0.56 -33.29 11.56
N SER A 329 1.39 -33.72 12.54
CA SER A 329 1.14 -34.95 13.30
C SER A 329 -0.12 -34.91 14.14
N ASN A 330 -0.54 -33.70 14.57
CA ASN A 330 -1.75 -33.46 15.36
C ASN A 330 -2.89 -32.84 14.56
N VAL A 331 -2.83 -32.91 13.23
CA VAL A 331 -3.78 -32.25 12.32
C VAL A 331 -4.69 -33.28 11.65
N THR A 332 -6.00 -33.04 11.67
CA THR A 332 -6.97 -33.83 10.92
C THR A 332 -6.91 -33.48 9.44
N ILE A 333 -6.65 -34.48 8.57
CA ILE A 333 -6.68 -34.28 7.12
C ILE A 333 -7.98 -34.84 6.57
N ILE A 334 -8.83 -33.99 6.03
CA ILE A 334 -10.10 -34.39 5.40
C ILE A 334 -9.89 -34.49 3.89
N CYS A 335 -9.90 -35.71 3.38
CA CYS A 335 -9.82 -36.05 1.95
C CYS A 335 -11.20 -36.26 1.36
N SER A 336 -11.30 -36.36 0.04
CA SER A 336 -12.57 -36.62 -0.66
C SER A 336 -13.18 -38.01 -0.35
N ASP A 337 -12.37 -39.00 0.02
CA ASP A 337 -12.73 -40.38 0.26
C ASP A 337 -12.51 -40.87 1.71
N ALA A 338 -11.81 -40.11 2.53
CA ALA A 338 -11.44 -40.52 3.88
C ALA A 338 -11.05 -39.34 4.77
N THR A 339 -11.09 -39.55 6.09
CA THR A 339 -10.49 -38.66 7.08
C THR A 339 -9.28 -39.36 7.69
N ILE A 340 -8.15 -38.65 7.76
CA ILE A 340 -6.93 -39.06 8.45
C ILE A 340 -6.91 -38.30 9.76
N THR A 341 -7.06 -38.99 10.86
CA THR A 341 -6.95 -38.42 12.22
C THR A 341 -5.53 -38.58 12.76
N PRO A 342 -5.09 -37.71 13.67
CA PRO A 342 -3.80 -37.80 14.33
C PRO A 342 -3.53 -39.17 14.96
#